data_db9c981d8d25849ba86ca415dfada732
#
_entry.id   db9c981d8d25849ba86ca415dfada732
#
_cell.length_a   1.000
_cell.length_b   1.000
_cell.length_c   1.000
_cell.angle_alpha   90.00
_cell.angle_beta   90.00
_cell.angle_gamma   90.00
#
_symmetry.space_group_name_H-M   'P 1'
#
loop_
_entity.id
_entity.type
_entity.pdbx_description
1 polymer ?
#
loop_
_entity_poly.entity_id
_entity_poly.type
_entity_poly.pdbx_seq_one_letter_code
_entity_poly.pdbx_strand_id
1 'polypeptide(L)'
;SLIELEEAFSVDKVTKEFFINYKDLYFKLVKDLTVVNQKNITQQEEKILEDNKQVSFYIKKLLGRIVFLYFVQKKGWLNSDRKFLSNLFYNFTKENPNINFYDEILEDLFFNALNTKRDNDKINLGGNEYEIPYLNGGLFEEDEYDKTDLTITNENLKQVLELFDSYNFTVIEDTPHDSEIAIDPEMLGRVFEDLLEDRKEKGAFYTPREIVHYMCQQSIINYLLNFYGEDSLEDIKSLVIEDKTDTKFIRNNAKDIKNYLENIKVLDPAIGSGAFPMGMLHEIVAVLSNLDKTADIGQLKRKVIENSIYGIDIEHSAVEIAKLRFWLSIVVDEEKPTPLPNLSYKIMVGNSLIETINGFDPLEISKNNKGNGERIKRMKSKFHSYFNSSSNEEKNIIKKDIEKDVDDIFIVALRNYQNKLEEVVSKNDLLNTNASLRKKHNEQLQNISLIKKIQKEYEENRFTTELFLYKIYFAEVLENG
;
A
#
# COMPACT_ATOMS: atom_id res chain seq x y z
N SER A 1 15.21 -11.06 38.85
CA SER A 1 16.52 -10.39 38.69
C SER A 1 16.38 -9.24 37.73
N LEU A 2 17.33 -8.32 37.64
CA LEU A 2 17.38 -7.25 36.63
C LEU A 2 17.33 -7.84 35.19
N ILE A 3 17.98 -8.97 34.98
CA ILE A 3 17.99 -9.71 33.70
C ILE A 3 16.58 -10.21 33.33
N GLU A 4 15.79 -10.72 34.27
CA GLU A 4 14.41 -11.13 34.02
C GLU A 4 13.48 -9.95 33.75
N LEU A 5 13.79 -8.77 34.30
CA LEU A 5 13.11 -7.52 33.98
C LEU A 5 13.49 -7.03 32.58
N GLU A 6 14.78 -7.02 32.22
CA GLU A 6 15.26 -6.68 30.87
C GLU A 6 14.69 -7.63 29.80
N GLU A 7 14.66 -8.95 30.07
CA GLU A 7 14.00 -9.92 29.19
C GLU A 7 12.48 -9.71 29.12
N ALA A 8 11.82 -9.31 30.20
CA ALA A 8 10.38 -9.07 30.26
C ALA A 8 9.95 -7.87 29.43
N PHE A 9 10.83 -6.88 29.30
CA PHE A 9 10.60 -5.63 28.53
C PHE A 9 11.39 -5.60 27.21
N SER A 10 11.95 -6.74 26.76
CA SER A 10 12.60 -6.77 25.45
C SER A 10 11.58 -6.47 24.33
N VAL A 11 12.02 -5.72 23.33
CA VAL A 11 11.23 -5.33 22.15
C VAL A 11 10.54 -6.54 21.52
N ASP A 12 11.23 -7.68 21.41
CA ASP A 12 10.70 -8.91 20.85
C ASP A 12 9.53 -9.50 21.67
N LYS A 13 9.54 -9.35 22.99
CA LYS A 13 8.47 -9.89 23.84
C LYS A 13 7.22 -9.03 23.78
N VAL A 14 7.39 -7.72 23.86
CA VAL A 14 6.29 -6.75 23.72
C VAL A 14 5.65 -6.85 22.34
N THR A 15 6.47 -7.01 21.30
CA THR A 15 5.98 -7.23 19.93
C THR A 15 5.14 -8.49 19.82
N LYS A 16 5.60 -9.59 20.38
CA LYS A 16 4.85 -10.87 20.38
C LYS A 16 3.55 -10.77 21.16
N GLU A 17 3.56 -10.09 22.29
CA GLU A 17 2.37 -9.86 23.10
C GLU A 17 1.36 -8.97 22.38
N PHE A 18 1.81 -7.84 21.82
CA PHE A 18 0.97 -6.98 20.99
C PHE A 18 0.36 -7.76 19.83
N PHE A 19 1.17 -8.56 19.12
CA PHE A 19 0.70 -9.37 18.02
C PHE A 19 -0.42 -10.33 18.41
N ILE A 20 -0.26 -11.04 19.51
CA ILE A 20 -1.28 -11.99 20.01
C ILE A 20 -2.58 -11.23 20.33
N ASN A 21 -2.49 -10.16 21.11
CA ASN A 21 -3.64 -9.37 21.53
C ASN A 21 -4.34 -8.69 20.34
N TYR A 22 -3.57 -8.17 19.40
CA TYR A 22 -4.09 -7.57 18.17
C TYR A 22 -4.81 -8.60 17.29
N LYS A 23 -4.23 -9.78 17.13
CA LYS A 23 -4.80 -10.89 16.37
C LYS A 23 -6.11 -11.37 16.98
N ASP A 24 -6.14 -11.56 18.28
CA ASP A 24 -7.34 -11.99 19.00
C ASP A 24 -8.47 -10.94 18.89
N LEU A 25 -8.11 -9.66 19.02
CA LEU A 25 -9.05 -8.55 18.81
C LEU A 25 -9.58 -8.53 17.38
N TYR A 26 -8.72 -8.66 16.38
CA TYR A 26 -9.12 -8.71 14.97
C TYR A 26 -10.13 -9.81 14.69
N PHE A 27 -9.86 -11.06 15.10
CA PHE A 27 -10.80 -12.15 14.87
C PHE A 27 -12.11 -11.98 15.63
N LYS A 28 -12.06 -11.40 16.83
CA LYS A 28 -13.25 -11.04 17.57
C LYS A 28 -14.11 -10.02 16.81
N LEU A 29 -13.51 -8.94 16.32
CA LEU A 29 -14.20 -7.91 15.56
C LEU A 29 -14.84 -8.46 14.28
N VAL A 30 -14.09 -9.25 13.51
CA VAL A 30 -14.62 -9.92 12.31
C VAL A 30 -15.83 -10.77 12.66
N LYS A 31 -15.75 -11.58 13.71
CA LYS A 31 -16.88 -12.41 14.17
C LYS A 31 -18.07 -11.57 14.60
N ASP A 32 -17.86 -10.52 15.38
CA ASP A 32 -18.94 -9.69 15.91
C ASP A 32 -19.69 -8.95 14.79
N LEU A 33 -18.97 -8.40 13.81
CA LEU A 33 -19.58 -7.73 12.66
C LEU A 33 -20.30 -8.72 11.73
N THR A 34 -19.73 -9.91 11.51
CA THR A 34 -20.37 -10.96 10.71
C THR A 34 -21.70 -11.42 11.33
N VAL A 35 -21.76 -11.58 12.66
CA VAL A 35 -22.99 -11.94 13.37
C VAL A 35 -24.05 -10.85 13.30
N VAL A 36 -23.67 -9.58 13.38
CA VAL A 36 -24.58 -8.45 13.25
C VAL A 36 -25.19 -8.41 11.85
N ASN A 37 -24.37 -8.58 10.81
CA ASN A 37 -24.84 -8.58 9.44
C ASN A 37 -25.75 -9.77 9.09
N GLN A 38 -25.46 -10.98 9.62
CA GLN A 38 -26.32 -12.15 9.39
C GLN A 38 -27.73 -11.98 9.94
N LYS A 39 -27.96 -11.16 10.96
CA LYS A 39 -29.31 -10.82 11.45
C LYS A 39 -30.11 -9.96 10.48
N ASN A 40 -29.45 -9.24 9.58
CA ASN A 40 -30.05 -8.35 8.60
C ASN A 40 -30.18 -8.98 7.19
N ILE A 41 -29.56 -10.15 6.94
CA ILE A 41 -29.55 -10.79 5.62
C ILE A 41 -30.32 -12.10 5.66
N THR A 42 -31.52 -12.09 5.09
CA THR A 42 -32.25 -13.29 4.70
C THR A 42 -31.83 -13.73 3.30
N GLN A 43 -31.18 -14.92 3.21
CA GLN A 43 -30.92 -15.75 2.03
C GLN A 43 -29.63 -15.57 1.25
N GLN A 44 -28.83 -16.64 1.27
CA GLN A 44 -27.90 -17.30 0.33
C GLN A 44 -26.49 -17.52 0.89
N GLU A 45 -26.08 -18.83 0.98
CA GLU A 45 -24.79 -19.26 1.55
C GLU A 45 -23.56 -18.73 0.79
N GLU A 46 -23.62 -18.52 -0.53
CA GLU A 46 -22.52 -17.93 -1.31
C GLU A 46 -22.26 -16.47 -0.95
N LYS A 47 -23.30 -15.72 -0.62
CA LYS A 47 -23.21 -14.32 -0.20
C LYS A 47 -22.55 -14.18 1.17
N ILE A 48 -22.68 -15.16 2.06
CA ILE A 48 -22.09 -15.18 3.40
C ILE A 48 -20.55 -15.28 3.31
N LEU A 49 -20.00 -16.02 2.34
CA LEU A 49 -18.55 -16.14 2.14
C LEU A 49 -17.93 -14.87 1.54
N GLU A 50 -18.64 -14.19 0.64
CA GLU A 50 -18.23 -12.87 0.13
C GLU A 50 -18.33 -11.81 1.23
N ASP A 51 -19.39 -11.81 2.03
CA ASP A 51 -19.59 -10.91 3.16
C ASP A 51 -18.49 -11.07 4.22
N ASN A 52 -18.02 -12.28 4.50
CA ASN A 52 -16.91 -12.51 5.45
C ASN A 52 -15.58 -11.92 4.96
N LYS A 53 -15.30 -11.97 3.65
CA LYS A 53 -14.10 -11.33 3.08
C LYS A 53 -14.20 -9.81 3.14
N GLN A 54 -15.36 -9.24 2.86
CA GLN A 54 -15.61 -7.80 2.96
C GLN A 54 -15.46 -7.31 4.39
N VAL A 55 -16.05 -8.00 5.38
CA VAL A 55 -15.88 -7.68 6.81
C VAL A 55 -14.42 -7.76 7.23
N SER A 56 -13.72 -8.82 6.85
CA SER A 56 -12.29 -9.00 7.14
C SER A 56 -11.45 -7.84 6.57
N PHE A 57 -11.72 -7.44 5.34
CA PHE A 57 -11.01 -6.33 4.70
C PHE A 57 -11.33 -4.99 5.35
N TYR A 58 -12.61 -4.71 5.62
CA TYR A 58 -13.06 -3.50 6.33
C TYR A 58 -12.37 -3.35 7.69
N ILE A 59 -12.33 -4.42 8.50
CA ILE A 59 -11.69 -4.38 9.82
C ILE A 59 -10.18 -4.17 9.71
N LYS A 60 -9.49 -4.83 8.76
CA LYS A 60 -8.05 -4.60 8.54
C LYS A 60 -7.76 -3.14 8.20
N LYS A 61 -8.55 -2.55 7.31
CA LYS A 61 -8.44 -1.15 6.90
C LYS A 61 -8.70 -0.20 8.06
N LEU A 62 -9.78 -0.41 8.81
CA LEU A 62 -10.12 0.38 9.98
C LEU A 62 -9.02 0.35 11.04
N LEU A 63 -8.55 -0.84 11.41
CA LEU A 63 -7.45 -0.99 12.37
C LEU A 63 -6.16 -0.33 11.86
N GLY A 64 -5.85 -0.43 10.57
CA GLY A 64 -4.72 0.25 9.95
C GLY A 64 -4.82 1.78 10.06
N ARG A 65 -6.01 2.36 9.80
CA ARG A 65 -6.28 3.79 9.99
C ARG A 65 -6.11 4.21 11.45
N ILE A 66 -6.64 3.44 12.40
CA ILE A 66 -6.53 3.75 13.82
C ILE A 66 -5.07 3.66 14.29
N VAL A 67 -4.34 2.60 13.90
CA VAL A 67 -2.89 2.48 14.17
C VAL A 67 -2.13 3.70 13.67
N PHE A 68 -2.38 4.11 12.42
CA PHE A 68 -1.75 5.30 11.86
C PHE A 68 -2.03 6.56 12.70
N LEU A 69 -3.27 6.75 13.15
CA LEU A 69 -3.64 7.88 14.00
C LEU A 69 -2.95 7.83 15.37
N TYR A 70 -2.66 6.64 15.90
CA TYR A 70 -1.88 6.51 17.13
C TYR A 70 -0.45 7.04 16.97
N PHE A 71 0.21 6.83 15.83
CA PHE A 71 1.49 7.47 15.53
C PHE A 71 1.36 8.99 15.38
N VAL A 72 0.34 9.45 14.65
CA VAL A 72 0.11 10.87 14.39
C VAL A 72 -0.21 11.64 15.68
N GLN A 73 -1.04 11.09 16.58
CA GLN A 73 -1.32 11.72 17.88
C GLN A 73 -0.09 11.75 18.79
N LYS A 74 0.80 10.74 18.73
CA LYS A 74 2.06 10.77 19.49
C LYS A 74 3.00 11.88 19.03
N LYS A 75 2.96 12.27 17.75
CA LYS A 75 3.62 13.46 17.21
C LYS A 75 2.97 14.77 17.68
N GLY A 76 1.80 14.70 18.31
CA GLY A 76 1.04 15.88 18.70
C GLY A 76 0.32 16.57 17.54
N TRP A 77 0.18 15.92 16.39
CA TRP A 77 -0.44 16.52 15.20
C TRP A 77 -1.97 16.55 15.26
N LEU A 78 -2.59 15.81 16.17
CA LEU A 78 -4.04 15.83 16.41
C LEU A 78 -4.32 16.73 17.62
N ASN A 79 -4.67 17.97 17.39
CA ASN A 79 -5.06 18.98 18.40
C ASN A 79 -4.02 19.10 19.55
N SER A 80 -2.74 18.88 19.29
CA SER A 80 -1.65 18.84 20.28
C SER A 80 -1.89 17.86 21.45
N ASP A 81 -2.79 16.88 21.28
CA ASP A 81 -3.15 15.88 22.28
C ASP A 81 -2.59 14.50 21.92
N ARG A 82 -1.68 13.98 22.74
CA ARG A 82 -1.05 12.66 22.53
C ARG A 82 -1.97 11.47 22.84
N LYS A 83 -3.18 11.72 23.37
CA LYS A 83 -4.24 10.74 23.63
C LYS A 83 -5.56 11.14 22.96
N PHE A 84 -5.47 11.88 21.86
CA PHE A 84 -6.59 12.52 21.19
C PHE A 84 -7.76 11.55 20.94
N LEU A 85 -7.51 10.39 20.35
CA LEU A 85 -8.57 9.43 19.99
C LEU A 85 -9.34 8.94 21.21
N SER A 86 -8.64 8.54 22.26
CA SER A 86 -9.27 8.03 23.49
C SER A 86 -10.01 9.14 24.21
N ASN A 87 -9.41 10.33 24.33
CA ASN A 87 -10.08 11.50 24.93
C ASN A 87 -11.34 11.88 24.16
N LEU A 88 -11.27 11.91 22.82
CA LEU A 88 -12.41 12.21 21.96
C LEU A 88 -13.53 11.17 22.13
N PHE A 89 -13.18 9.88 22.12
CA PHE A 89 -14.12 8.77 22.30
C PHE A 89 -14.84 8.83 23.64
N TYR A 90 -14.10 8.92 24.76
CA TYR A 90 -14.70 8.90 26.09
C TYR A 90 -15.52 10.14 26.38
N ASN A 91 -15.09 11.30 25.93
CA ASN A 91 -15.85 12.55 26.09
C ASN A 91 -17.17 12.49 25.30
N PHE A 92 -17.09 12.09 24.02
CA PHE A 92 -18.28 12.02 23.17
C PHE A 92 -19.29 10.97 23.63
N THR A 93 -18.85 9.75 23.94
CA THR A 93 -19.75 8.67 24.36
C THR A 93 -20.35 8.86 25.73
N LYS A 94 -19.69 9.63 26.61
CA LYS A 94 -20.24 10.03 27.91
C LYS A 94 -21.43 10.97 27.76
N GLU A 95 -21.36 11.91 26.82
CA GLU A 95 -22.42 12.88 26.54
C GLU A 95 -23.51 12.29 25.64
N ASN A 96 -23.14 11.36 24.75
CA ASN A 96 -24.00 10.79 23.73
C ASN A 96 -23.99 9.25 23.74
N PRO A 97 -24.46 8.59 24.82
CA PRO A 97 -24.29 7.14 25.01
C PRO A 97 -25.01 6.27 23.98
N ASN A 98 -25.98 6.79 23.26
CA ASN A 98 -26.79 6.07 22.27
C ASN A 98 -26.38 6.40 20.81
N ILE A 99 -25.40 7.27 20.61
CA ILE A 99 -24.91 7.66 19.28
C ILE A 99 -23.67 6.82 18.94
N ASN A 100 -23.58 6.31 17.72
CA ASN A 100 -22.41 5.59 17.28
C ASN A 100 -21.25 6.56 17.03
N PHE A 101 -20.12 6.30 17.67
CA PHE A 101 -18.93 7.15 17.55
C PHE A 101 -18.25 7.02 16.18
N TYR A 102 -18.31 5.85 15.55
CA TYR A 102 -17.75 5.65 14.20
C TYR A 102 -18.49 6.52 13.19
N ASP A 103 -19.80 6.38 13.13
CA ASP A 103 -20.63 7.07 12.13
C ASP A 103 -20.64 8.61 12.33
N GLU A 104 -20.65 9.08 13.57
CA GLU A 104 -20.77 10.53 13.87
C GLU A 104 -19.42 11.26 13.93
N ILE A 105 -18.34 10.56 14.32
CA ILE A 105 -17.05 11.20 14.61
C ILE A 105 -15.91 10.67 13.76
N LEU A 106 -15.75 9.34 13.66
CA LEU A 106 -14.58 8.78 12.96
C LEU A 106 -14.67 8.95 11.46
N GLU A 107 -15.83 8.85 10.85
CA GLU A 107 -16.02 9.12 9.43
C GLU A 107 -15.69 10.57 9.10
N ASP A 108 -16.17 11.53 9.91
CA ASP A 108 -15.83 12.95 9.75
C ASP A 108 -14.33 13.20 9.94
N LEU A 109 -13.71 12.55 10.93
CA LEU A 109 -12.26 12.62 11.13
C LEU A 109 -11.49 12.09 9.93
N PHE A 110 -11.87 10.94 9.38
CA PHE A 110 -11.17 10.32 8.25
C PHE A 110 -11.39 11.11 6.96
N PHE A 111 -12.64 11.36 6.60
CA PHE A 111 -12.98 11.84 5.25
C PHE A 111 -12.99 13.36 5.15
N ASN A 112 -13.50 14.06 6.17
CA ASN A 112 -13.66 15.51 6.16
C ASN A 112 -12.47 16.24 6.81
N ALA A 113 -11.85 15.67 7.86
CA ALA A 113 -10.69 16.28 8.47
C ALA A 113 -9.37 15.92 7.79
N LEU A 114 -9.02 14.63 7.76
CA LEU A 114 -7.71 14.17 7.30
C LEU A 114 -7.57 14.10 5.78
N ASN A 115 -8.67 13.82 5.07
CA ASN A 115 -8.66 13.64 3.61
C ASN A 115 -9.13 14.86 2.81
N THR A 116 -9.73 15.85 3.42
CA THR A 116 -10.24 17.04 2.73
C THR A 116 -9.43 18.28 3.08
N LYS A 117 -8.86 18.94 2.06
CA LYS A 117 -8.12 20.19 2.25
C LYS A 117 -9.07 21.32 2.63
N ARG A 118 -8.75 22.02 3.70
CA ARG A 118 -9.51 23.16 4.25
C ARG A 118 -8.64 24.43 4.24
N ASP A 119 -9.26 25.60 4.39
CA ASP A 119 -8.55 26.88 4.47
C ASP A 119 -7.69 27.00 5.72
N ASN A 120 -8.08 26.26 6.78
CA ASN A 120 -7.32 26.08 8.02
C ASN A 120 -7.52 24.66 8.54
N ASP A 121 -6.70 24.23 9.49
CA ASP A 121 -6.74 22.89 10.05
C ASP A 121 -7.86 22.70 11.11
N LYS A 122 -8.82 23.64 11.23
CA LYS A 122 -9.92 23.55 12.18
C LYS A 122 -11.10 22.77 11.63
N ILE A 123 -11.68 21.92 12.48
CA ILE A 123 -12.87 21.13 12.18
C ILE A 123 -13.74 20.99 13.43
N ASN A 124 -15.07 20.96 13.25
CA ASN A 124 -16.00 20.63 14.32
C ASN A 124 -16.27 19.12 14.30
N LEU A 125 -16.00 18.43 15.41
CA LEU A 125 -16.32 17.03 15.62
C LEU A 125 -17.17 16.91 16.88
N GLY A 126 -18.40 16.43 16.75
CA GLY A 126 -19.31 16.25 17.88
C GLY A 126 -19.61 17.53 18.64
N GLY A 127 -19.67 18.68 17.97
CA GLY A 127 -19.98 19.98 18.58
C GLY A 127 -18.78 20.75 19.14
N ASN A 128 -17.57 20.19 19.11
CA ASN A 128 -16.33 20.84 19.56
C ASN A 128 -15.38 21.11 18.41
N GLU A 129 -14.67 22.24 18.44
CA GLU A 129 -13.65 22.60 17.44
C GLU A 129 -12.29 21.97 17.82
N TYR A 130 -11.64 21.32 16.84
CA TYR A 130 -10.34 20.71 16.96
C TYR A 130 -9.43 21.15 15.82
N GLU A 131 -8.10 21.17 16.08
CA GLU A 131 -7.07 21.44 15.08
C GLU A 131 -6.51 20.10 14.56
N ILE A 132 -6.91 19.72 13.33
CA ILE A 132 -6.57 18.45 12.69
C ILE A 132 -5.99 18.75 11.31
N PRO A 133 -4.75 18.33 11.01
CA PRO A 133 -4.09 18.64 9.75
C PRO A 133 -4.72 17.84 8.58
N TYR A 134 -4.64 18.42 7.37
CA TYR A 134 -4.87 17.68 6.14
C TYR A 134 -3.68 16.79 5.82
N LEU A 135 -3.86 15.48 5.78
CA LEU A 135 -2.80 14.51 5.50
C LEU A 135 -2.90 13.88 4.11
N ASN A 136 -4.10 13.72 3.55
CA ASN A 136 -4.30 13.06 2.24
C ASN A 136 -3.60 11.67 2.13
N GLY A 137 -3.09 11.32 0.98
CA GLY A 137 -2.21 10.15 0.76
C GLY A 137 -2.93 8.88 0.32
N GLY A 138 -4.26 8.85 0.29
CA GLY A 138 -5.06 7.68 -0.09
C GLY A 138 -5.47 6.79 1.09
N LEU A 139 -4.83 6.89 2.27
CA LEU A 139 -5.19 6.09 3.46
C LEU A 139 -6.61 6.40 3.95
N PHE A 140 -7.00 7.67 3.89
CA PHE A 140 -8.30 8.17 4.32
C PHE A 140 -9.25 8.45 3.15
N GLU A 141 -8.93 8.01 1.93
CA GLU A 141 -9.90 8.06 0.84
C GLU A 141 -11.05 7.08 1.12
N GLU A 142 -12.28 7.57 0.90
CA GLU A 142 -13.47 6.75 0.98
C GLU A 142 -13.50 5.78 -0.22
N ASP A 143 -13.67 4.50 0.03
CA ASP A 143 -13.81 3.47 -0.99
C ASP A 143 -15.15 2.73 -0.91
N GLU A 144 -15.30 1.66 -1.68
CA GLU A 144 -16.52 0.84 -1.71
C GLU A 144 -16.81 0.13 -0.37
N TYR A 145 -15.77 -0.21 0.41
CA TYR A 145 -15.94 -0.85 1.72
C TYR A 145 -16.42 0.14 2.78
N ASP A 146 -16.04 1.41 2.68
CA ASP A 146 -16.53 2.47 3.57
C ASP A 146 -18.02 2.83 3.28
N LYS A 147 -18.53 2.52 2.07
CA LYS A 147 -19.92 2.77 1.64
C LYS A 147 -20.88 1.63 1.94
N THR A 148 -20.41 0.60 2.61
CA THR A 148 -21.25 -0.51 3.05
C THR A 148 -21.98 -0.14 4.34
N ASP A 149 -23.08 -0.83 4.65
CA ASP A 149 -23.82 -0.68 5.93
C ASP A 149 -23.05 -1.34 7.11
N LEU A 150 -21.71 -1.55 6.96
CA LEU A 150 -20.88 -2.09 8.01
C LEU A 150 -20.52 -0.98 8.99
N THR A 151 -20.98 -1.09 10.22
CA THR A 151 -20.61 -0.18 11.29
C THR A 151 -20.05 -0.92 12.49
N ILE A 152 -19.01 -0.36 13.10
CA ILE A 152 -18.42 -0.89 14.32
C ILE A 152 -19.11 -0.28 15.55
N THR A 153 -19.46 -1.11 16.52
CA THR A 153 -20.11 -0.63 17.76
C THR A 153 -19.16 0.14 18.66
N ASN A 154 -19.71 1.03 19.51
CA ASN A 154 -18.92 1.75 20.53
C ASN A 154 -18.19 0.79 21.48
N GLU A 155 -18.78 -0.37 21.79
CA GLU A 155 -18.13 -1.37 22.66
C GLU A 155 -16.91 -2.01 21.97
N ASN A 156 -17.01 -2.31 20.68
CA ASN A 156 -15.88 -2.84 19.91
C ASN A 156 -14.79 -1.79 19.70
N LEU A 157 -15.15 -0.54 19.42
CA LEU A 157 -14.18 0.57 19.34
C LEU A 157 -13.46 0.81 20.65
N LYS A 158 -14.20 0.78 21.77
CA LYS A 158 -13.60 0.87 23.10
C LYS A 158 -12.50 -0.15 23.32
N GLN A 159 -12.72 -1.42 22.93
CA GLN A 159 -11.71 -2.47 23.05
C GLN A 159 -10.49 -2.24 22.17
N VAL A 160 -10.68 -1.68 20.95
CA VAL A 160 -9.58 -1.27 20.08
C VAL A 160 -8.74 -0.19 20.74
N LEU A 161 -9.38 0.86 21.28
CA LEU A 161 -8.68 1.97 21.92
C LEU A 161 -7.97 1.53 23.21
N GLU A 162 -8.61 0.71 24.06
CA GLU A 162 -8.02 0.15 25.28
C GLU A 162 -6.78 -0.71 24.98
N LEU A 163 -6.85 -1.53 23.92
CA LEU A 163 -5.69 -2.30 23.47
C LEU A 163 -4.55 -1.38 23.06
N PHE A 164 -4.82 -0.40 22.20
CA PHE A 164 -3.77 0.49 21.68
C PHE A 164 -3.22 1.43 22.74
N ASP A 165 -4.04 1.89 23.69
CA ASP A 165 -3.59 2.71 24.82
C ASP A 165 -2.65 1.95 25.78
N SER A 166 -2.69 0.61 25.79
CA SER A 166 -1.82 -0.21 26.60
C SER A 166 -0.39 -0.34 26.06
N TYR A 167 -0.15 0.13 24.81
CA TYR A 167 1.17 0.09 24.17
C TYR A 167 1.68 1.50 23.85
N ASN A 168 3.00 1.63 23.75
CA ASN A 168 3.63 2.87 23.34
C ASN A 168 3.96 2.83 21.85
N PHE A 169 3.31 3.69 21.06
CA PHE A 169 3.62 3.89 19.65
C PHE A 169 4.74 4.92 19.55
N THR A 170 5.98 4.50 19.48
CA THR A 170 7.11 5.43 19.43
C THR A 170 7.40 5.89 18.02
N VAL A 171 7.81 7.15 17.97
CA VAL A 171 8.21 7.87 16.77
C VAL A 171 9.72 8.12 16.77
N ILE A 172 10.40 7.95 17.89
CA ILE A 172 11.84 8.27 18.07
C ILE A 172 12.47 7.18 18.93
N GLU A 173 13.52 6.54 18.41
CA GLU A 173 14.38 5.59 19.13
C GLU A 173 15.57 6.30 19.84
N ASP A 174 15.34 7.50 20.43
CA ASP A 174 16.44 8.32 20.93
C ASP A 174 16.96 7.97 22.34
N THR A 175 16.27 7.08 23.07
CA THR A 175 16.76 6.62 24.36
C THR A 175 16.66 5.12 24.51
N PRO A 176 17.62 4.43 25.19
CA PRO A 176 17.54 3.00 25.48
C PRO A 176 16.29 2.59 26.28
N HIS A 177 15.66 3.52 27.00
CA HIS A 177 14.44 3.30 27.77
C HIS A 177 13.15 3.39 26.95
N ASP A 178 13.16 4.14 25.86
CA ASP A 178 11.98 4.29 24.97
C ASP A 178 11.86 3.13 23.98
N SER A 179 12.96 2.47 23.66
CA SER A 179 13.01 1.32 22.73
C SER A 179 12.38 0.04 23.33
N GLU A 180 12.23 -0.04 24.65
CA GLU A 180 11.83 -1.28 25.33
C GLU A 180 10.33 -1.61 25.27
N ILE A 181 9.45 -0.68 24.89
CA ILE A 181 7.98 -0.88 24.87
C ILE A 181 7.33 -0.32 23.58
N ALA A 182 8.12 -0.10 22.56
CA ALA A 182 7.71 0.61 21.36
C ALA A 182 7.18 -0.31 20.26
N ILE A 183 6.05 0.06 19.68
CA ILE A 183 5.58 -0.49 18.41
C ILE A 183 6.12 0.41 17.31
N ASP A 184 7.01 -0.12 16.48
CA ASP A 184 7.52 0.56 15.31
C ASP A 184 6.76 0.16 14.02
N PRO A 185 6.83 0.95 12.93
CA PRO A 185 6.19 0.63 11.66
C PRO A 185 6.66 -0.69 11.02
N GLU A 186 7.89 -1.15 11.30
CA GLU A 186 8.41 -2.41 10.77
C GLU A 186 7.75 -3.62 11.43
N MET A 187 7.53 -3.53 12.75
CA MET A 187 6.84 -4.55 13.52
C MET A 187 5.39 -4.75 13.06
N LEU A 188 4.72 -3.65 12.69
CA LEU A 188 3.38 -3.73 12.15
C LEU A 188 3.33 -4.56 10.86
N GLY A 189 4.32 -4.47 9.98
CA GLY A 189 4.40 -5.32 8.79
C GLY A 189 4.32 -6.80 9.13
N ARG A 190 5.07 -7.24 10.14
CA ARG A 190 5.08 -8.63 10.63
C ARG A 190 3.73 -9.04 11.24
N VAL A 191 3.13 -8.16 12.05
CA VAL A 191 1.80 -8.37 12.64
C VAL A 191 0.75 -8.59 11.57
N PHE A 192 0.74 -7.74 10.55
CA PHE A 192 -0.24 -7.80 9.48
C PHE A 192 -0.02 -8.98 8.52
N GLU A 193 1.24 -9.36 8.23
CA GLU A 193 1.53 -10.57 7.44
C GLU A 193 1.00 -11.84 8.10
N ASP A 194 1.14 -11.94 9.42
CA ASP A 194 0.64 -13.08 10.16
C ASP A 194 -0.90 -13.14 10.23
N LEU A 195 -1.59 -12.02 9.90
CA LEU A 195 -3.06 -11.97 9.77
C LEU A 195 -3.56 -12.34 8.36
N LEU A 196 -2.66 -12.57 7.39
CA LEU A 196 -3.06 -13.08 6.08
C LEU A 196 -3.60 -14.50 6.26
N GLU A 197 -4.87 -14.68 5.88
CA GLU A 197 -5.48 -15.99 5.81
C GLU A 197 -4.77 -16.83 4.75
N ASP A 198 -4.56 -18.13 5.04
CA ASP A 198 -3.90 -19.08 4.11
C ASP A 198 -2.44 -18.77 3.79
N ARG A 199 -1.70 -18.19 4.74
CA ARG A 199 -0.28 -17.82 4.61
C ARG A 199 0.58 -18.91 3.95
N LYS A 200 0.37 -20.18 4.31
CA LYS A 200 1.14 -21.31 3.74
C LYS A 200 0.77 -21.61 2.30
N GLU A 201 -0.51 -21.46 1.94
CA GLU A 201 -0.99 -21.72 0.57
C GLU A 201 -0.62 -20.60 -0.38
N LYS A 202 -0.57 -19.35 0.12
CA LYS A 202 -0.21 -18.15 -0.66
C LYS A 202 1.29 -17.86 -0.71
N GLY A 203 2.12 -18.64 0.01
CA GLY A 203 3.59 -18.48 0.01
C GLY A 203 4.09 -17.19 0.68
N ALA A 204 3.27 -16.56 1.53
CA ALA A 204 3.65 -15.35 2.24
C ALA A 204 4.56 -15.68 3.42
N PHE A 205 5.85 -15.33 3.32
CA PHE A 205 6.85 -15.52 4.37
C PHE A 205 7.56 -14.21 4.66
N TYR A 206 7.68 -13.87 5.94
CA TYR A 206 8.49 -12.74 6.38
C TYR A 206 9.97 -12.99 6.09
N THR A 207 10.62 -12.04 5.42
CA THR A 207 12.05 -12.09 5.19
C THR A 207 12.77 -11.39 6.33
N PRO A 208 13.72 -12.04 7.04
CA PRO A 208 14.48 -11.43 8.12
C PRO A 208 15.19 -10.14 7.68
N ARG A 209 15.23 -9.14 8.58
CA ARG A 209 15.79 -7.81 8.33
C ARG A 209 17.22 -7.86 7.80
N GLU A 210 18.05 -8.73 8.35
CA GLU A 210 19.46 -8.89 7.96
C GLU A 210 19.59 -9.32 6.49
N ILE A 211 18.68 -10.20 6.02
CA ILE A 211 18.67 -10.65 4.63
C ILE A 211 18.21 -9.51 3.71
N VAL A 212 17.15 -8.80 4.10
CA VAL A 212 16.65 -7.64 3.34
C VAL A 212 17.75 -6.59 3.21
N HIS A 213 18.38 -6.21 4.32
CA HIS A 213 19.47 -5.25 4.38
C HIS A 213 20.62 -5.64 3.43
N TYR A 214 21.14 -6.88 3.56
CA TYR A 214 22.19 -7.39 2.69
C TYR A 214 21.81 -7.34 1.21
N MET A 215 20.63 -7.81 0.85
CA MET A 215 20.18 -7.84 -0.55
C MET A 215 20.01 -6.43 -1.12
N CYS A 216 19.48 -5.49 -0.33
CA CYS A 216 19.30 -4.10 -0.74
C CYS A 216 20.66 -3.41 -0.97
N GLN A 217 21.61 -3.59 -0.05
CA GLN A 217 22.97 -3.09 -0.21
C GLN A 217 23.65 -3.64 -1.46
N GLN A 218 23.57 -4.96 -1.70
CA GLN A 218 24.15 -5.58 -2.90
C GLN A 218 23.49 -5.04 -4.18
N SER A 219 22.19 -4.77 -4.14
CA SER A 219 21.47 -4.21 -5.29
C SER A 219 21.94 -2.79 -5.61
N ILE A 220 22.14 -1.93 -4.61
CA ILE A 220 22.66 -0.58 -4.80
C ILE A 220 24.12 -0.61 -5.31
N ILE A 221 24.95 -1.49 -4.74
CA ILE A 221 26.34 -1.66 -5.19
C ILE A 221 26.37 -2.04 -6.67
N ASN A 222 25.64 -3.09 -7.07
CA ASN A 222 25.60 -3.54 -8.45
C ASN A 222 24.99 -2.48 -9.39
N TYR A 223 23.99 -1.72 -8.94
CA TYR A 223 23.44 -0.62 -9.72
C TYR A 223 24.48 0.47 -10.01
N LEU A 224 25.24 0.87 -9.01
CA LEU A 224 26.29 1.87 -9.18
C LEU A 224 27.48 1.36 -10.03
N LEU A 225 27.81 0.07 -9.93
CA LEU A 225 28.84 -0.55 -10.76
C LEU A 225 28.53 -0.51 -12.26
N ASN A 226 27.26 -0.48 -12.65
CA ASN A 226 26.89 -0.29 -14.06
C ASN A 226 27.36 1.04 -14.64
N PHE A 227 27.59 2.06 -13.81
CA PHE A 227 28.06 3.39 -14.25
C PHE A 227 29.58 3.54 -14.11
N TYR A 228 30.18 2.90 -13.10
CA TYR A 228 31.58 3.13 -12.73
C TYR A 228 32.52 1.96 -13.04
N GLY A 229 31.98 0.78 -13.30
CA GLY A 229 32.74 -0.45 -13.57
C GLY A 229 33.31 -1.11 -12.30
N GLU A 230 33.81 -2.32 -12.46
CA GLU A 230 34.31 -3.18 -11.38
C GLU A 230 35.49 -2.60 -10.60
N ASP A 231 36.31 -1.76 -11.21
CA ASP A 231 37.45 -1.12 -10.56
C ASP A 231 37.04 -0.22 -9.39
N SER A 232 35.78 0.21 -9.34
CA SER A 232 35.24 1.05 -8.28
C SER A 232 34.57 0.28 -7.14
N LEU A 233 34.57 -1.07 -7.20
CA LEU A 233 33.81 -1.94 -6.27
C LEU A 233 34.12 -1.65 -4.79
N GLU A 234 35.40 -1.53 -4.44
CA GLU A 234 35.83 -1.32 -3.02
C GLU A 234 35.40 0.07 -2.51
N ASP A 235 35.51 1.11 -3.35
CA ASP A 235 35.05 2.46 -2.98
C ASP A 235 33.50 2.48 -2.81
N ILE A 236 32.75 1.85 -3.71
CA ILE A 236 31.28 1.77 -3.64
C ILE A 236 30.85 0.94 -2.44
N LYS A 237 31.50 -0.19 -2.14
CA LYS A 237 31.23 -0.98 -0.92
C LYS A 237 31.49 -0.15 0.34
N SER A 238 32.60 0.58 0.38
CA SER A 238 32.90 1.41 1.54
C SER A 238 31.88 2.50 1.78
N LEU A 239 31.28 3.04 0.71
CA LEU A 239 30.16 3.99 0.80
C LEU A 239 28.88 3.35 1.31
N VAL A 240 28.47 2.20 0.72
CA VAL A 240 27.16 1.61 0.95
C VAL A 240 27.13 0.78 2.24
N ILE A 241 28.22 0.09 2.59
CA ILE A 241 28.27 -0.83 3.73
C ILE A 241 28.89 -0.17 4.96
N GLU A 242 29.91 0.67 4.77
CA GLU A 242 30.72 1.24 5.86
C GLU A 242 30.47 2.73 6.10
N ASP A 243 29.53 3.32 5.37
CA ASP A 243 29.12 4.74 5.44
C ASP A 243 30.29 5.73 5.20
N LYS A 244 31.36 5.29 4.51
CA LYS A 244 32.56 6.08 4.24
C LYS A 244 32.37 6.97 3.03
N THR A 245 32.58 8.28 3.22
CA THR A 245 32.47 9.30 2.15
C THR A 245 33.81 9.99 1.85
N ASP A 246 34.86 9.56 2.50
CA ASP A 246 36.14 10.28 2.49
C ASP A 246 37.14 9.76 1.45
N THR A 247 36.83 8.72 0.68
CA THR A 247 37.69 8.26 -0.40
C THR A 247 37.75 9.31 -1.53
N LYS A 248 38.87 9.36 -2.25
CA LYS A 248 39.03 10.28 -3.39
C LYS A 248 37.98 10.02 -4.48
N PHE A 249 37.65 8.74 -4.71
CA PHE A 249 36.67 8.35 -5.69
C PHE A 249 35.29 8.90 -5.32
N ILE A 250 34.84 8.68 -4.09
CA ILE A 250 33.53 9.13 -3.63
C ILE A 250 33.39 10.64 -3.67
N ARG A 251 34.41 11.40 -3.18
CA ARG A 251 34.42 12.87 -3.22
C ARG A 251 34.27 13.41 -4.64
N ASN A 252 34.96 12.80 -5.60
CA ASN A 252 34.91 13.24 -7.00
C ASN A 252 33.61 12.94 -7.68
N ASN A 253 32.91 11.86 -7.28
CA ASN A 253 31.68 11.36 -7.92
C ASN A 253 30.44 11.57 -7.06
N ALA A 254 30.51 12.22 -5.89
CA ALA A 254 29.40 12.37 -4.95
C ALA A 254 28.12 12.93 -5.60
N LYS A 255 28.27 13.94 -6.48
CA LYS A 255 27.14 14.55 -7.19
C LYS A 255 26.45 13.61 -8.15
N ASP A 256 27.23 12.81 -8.89
CA ASP A 256 26.69 11.87 -9.86
C ASP A 256 26.06 10.66 -9.16
N ILE A 257 26.70 10.14 -8.10
CA ILE A 257 26.14 9.07 -7.25
C ILE A 257 24.81 9.54 -6.65
N LYS A 258 24.75 10.76 -6.09
CA LYS A 258 23.50 11.33 -5.57
C LYS A 258 22.41 11.37 -6.66
N ASN A 259 22.75 11.86 -7.86
CA ASN A 259 21.81 11.93 -8.97
C ASN A 259 21.33 10.53 -9.42
N TYR A 260 22.21 9.53 -9.49
CA TYR A 260 21.80 8.16 -9.83
C TYR A 260 20.84 7.58 -8.79
N LEU A 261 21.13 7.74 -7.49
CA LEU A 261 20.29 7.22 -6.42
C LEU A 261 18.97 7.97 -6.26
N GLU A 262 18.92 9.27 -6.54
CA GLU A 262 17.68 10.05 -6.55
C GLU A 262 16.73 9.68 -7.72
N ASN A 263 17.26 9.06 -8.78
CA ASN A 263 16.50 8.67 -9.97
C ASN A 263 16.39 7.15 -10.18
N ILE A 264 16.95 6.34 -9.26
CA ILE A 264 16.84 4.89 -9.31
C ILE A 264 15.36 4.47 -9.32
N LYS A 265 15.03 3.44 -10.10
CA LYS A 265 13.71 2.83 -10.09
C LYS A 265 13.81 1.44 -9.47
N VAL A 266 13.04 1.22 -8.43
CA VAL A 266 12.97 -0.03 -7.67
C VAL A 266 11.57 -0.61 -7.85
N LEU A 267 11.49 -1.81 -8.40
CA LEU A 267 10.24 -2.54 -8.57
C LEU A 267 10.32 -3.87 -7.83
N ASP A 268 9.40 -4.07 -6.90
CA ASP A 268 9.18 -5.37 -6.26
C ASP A 268 7.92 -6.02 -6.85
N PRO A 269 8.06 -7.11 -7.63
CA PRO A 269 6.93 -7.76 -8.28
C PRO A 269 6.12 -8.69 -7.35
N ALA A 270 6.52 -8.83 -6.09
CA ALA A 270 5.84 -9.60 -5.05
C ALA A 270 6.03 -8.92 -3.70
N ILE A 271 5.55 -7.66 -3.61
CA ILE A 271 5.90 -6.72 -2.56
C ILE A 271 5.53 -7.20 -1.15
N GLY A 272 4.51 -8.07 -1.01
CA GLY A 272 4.01 -8.48 0.29
C GLY A 272 3.66 -7.26 1.16
N SER A 273 4.09 -7.28 2.42
CA SER A 273 3.98 -6.14 3.34
C SER A 273 5.02 -5.03 3.10
N GLY A 274 5.83 -5.13 2.04
CA GLY A 274 6.80 -4.10 1.67
C GLY A 274 8.19 -4.23 2.30
N ALA A 275 8.62 -5.41 2.71
CA ALA A 275 9.91 -5.61 3.40
C ALA A 275 11.11 -5.13 2.55
N PHE A 276 11.24 -5.63 1.31
CA PHE A 276 12.34 -5.23 0.43
C PHE A 276 12.29 -3.77 0.00
N PRO A 277 11.17 -3.21 -0.47
CA PRO A 277 11.10 -1.79 -0.82
C PRO A 277 11.34 -0.86 0.36
N MET A 278 10.93 -1.22 1.58
CA MET A 278 11.29 -0.48 2.79
C MET A 278 12.79 -0.55 3.08
N GLY A 279 13.40 -1.72 2.93
CA GLY A 279 14.85 -1.87 3.02
C GLY A 279 15.58 -1.02 1.98
N MET A 280 15.15 -1.04 0.71
CA MET A 280 15.71 -0.17 -0.33
C MET A 280 15.55 1.32 -0.01
N LEU A 281 14.39 1.73 0.51
CA LEU A 281 14.17 3.10 0.98
C LEU A 281 15.22 3.49 2.03
N HIS A 282 15.42 2.66 3.05
CA HIS A 282 16.37 2.94 4.13
C HIS A 282 17.82 3.01 3.62
N GLU A 283 18.24 2.06 2.77
CA GLU A 283 19.60 2.05 2.22
C GLU A 283 19.86 3.25 1.30
N ILE A 284 18.91 3.58 0.41
CA ILE A 284 19.07 4.76 -0.47
C ILE A 284 19.15 6.03 0.36
N VAL A 285 18.28 6.21 1.35
CA VAL A 285 18.26 7.38 2.22
C VAL A 285 19.55 7.45 3.06
N ALA A 286 20.07 6.33 3.57
CA ALA A 286 21.32 6.27 4.32
C ALA A 286 22.49 6.77 3.45
N VAL A 287 22.65 6.24 2.24
CA VAL A 287 23.72 6.69 1.34
C VAL A 287 23.57 8.17 0.98
N LEU A 288 22.35 8.62 0.64
CA LEU A 288 22.11 10.03 0.30
C LEU A 288 22.40 10.97 1.47
N SER A 289 21.99 10.61 2.70
CA SER A 289 22.28 11.40 3.90
C SER A 289 23.74 11.40 4.27
N ASN A 290 24.48 10.32 3.99
CA ASN A 290 25.92 10.24 4.17
C ASN A 290 26.68 11.16 3.20
N LEU A 291 26.20 11.27 1.97
CA LEU A 291 26.75 12.18 0.96
C LEU A 291 26.39 13.66 1.24
N ASP A 292 25.28 13.91 1.92
CA ASP A 292 24.80 15.26 2.25
C ASP A 292 24.29 15.30 3.70
N LYS A 293 25.18 15.56 4.63
CA LYS A 293 24.86 15.60 6.08
C LYS A 293 23.87 16.71 6.49
N THR A 294 23.55 17.61 5.58
CA THR A 294 22.58 18.70 5.83
C THR A 294 21.16 18.36 5.32
N ALA A 295 21.02 17.23 4.66
CA ALA A 295 19.73 16.81 4.09
C ALA A 295 18.72 16.46 5.18
N ASP A 296 17.48 16.88 4.99
CA ASP A 296 16.33 16.50 5.79
C ASP A 296 15.91 15.06 5.45
N ILE A 297 15.96 14.17 6.44
CA ILE A 297 15.69 12.73 6.27
C ILE A 297 14.23 12.50 5.84
N GLY A 298 13.27 13.22 6.43
CA GLY A 298 11.86 13.10 6.07
C GLY A 298 11.61 13.47 4.61
N GLN A 299 12.22 14.58 4.15
CA GLN A 299 12.13 14.99 2.74
C GLN A 299 12.85 14.02 1.81
N LEU A 300 14.00 13.45 2.20
CA LEU A 300 14.69 12.42 1.41
C LEU A 300 13.81 11.17 1.27
N LYS A 301 13.26 10.66 2.36
CA LYS A 301 12.34 9.51 2.33
C LYS A 301 11.16 9.78 1.41
N ARG A 302 10.51 10.92 1.55
CA ARG A 302 9.39 11.33 0.68
C ARG A 302 9.80 11.29 -0.79
N LYS A 303 10.91 11.93 -1.14
CA LYS A 303 11.43 11.99 -2.52
C LYS A 303 11.71 10.60 -3.09
N VAL A 304 12.32 9.71 -2.32
CA VAL A 304 12.61 8.33 -2.74
C VAL A 304 11.33 7.54 -2.93
N ILE A 305 10.36 7.65 -2.01
CA ILE A 305 9.06 6.98 -2.13
C ILE A 305 8.32 7.47 -3.38
N GLU A 306 8.26 8.79 -3.60
CA GLU A 306 7.54 9.38 -4.73
C GLU A 306 8.20 9.07 -6.08
N ASN A 307 9.53 9.03 -6.15
CA ASN A 307 10.23 8.89 -7.41
C ASN A 307 10.66 7.46 -7.74
N SER A 308 11.00 6.66 -6.72
CA SER A 308 11.79 5.44 -6.93
C SER A 308 11.03 4.15 -6.67
N ILE A 309 10.09 4.10 -5.72
CA ILE A 309 9.51 2.85 -5.22
C ILE A 309 8.25 2.46 -5.99
N TYR A 310 8.23 1.21 -6.46
CA TYR A 310 7.09 0.57 -7.11
C TYR A 310 6.93 -0.85 -6.59
N GLY A 311 5.69 -1.33 -6.51
CA GLY A 311 5.42 -2.68 -6.04
C GLY A 311 4.09 -3.25 -6.52
N ILE A 312 4.02 -4.56 -6.62
CA ILE A 312 2.82 -5.29 -6.98
C ILE A 312 2.67 -6.46 -6.03
N ASP A 313 1.45 -6.77 -5.65
CA ASP A 313 1.11 -8.05 -5.03
C ASP A 313 -0.27 -8.50 -5.48
N ILE A 314 -0.49 -9.80 -5.50
CA ILE A 314 -1.80 -10.38 -5.82
C ILE A 314 -2.75 -10.24 -4.63
N GLU A 315 -2.22 -10.08 -3.42
CA GLU A 315 -2.98 -9.98 -2.19
C GLU A 315 -3.26 -8.52 -1.83
N HIS A 316 -4.53 -8.12 -1.91
CA HIS A 316 -4.97 -6.75 -1.67
C HIS A 316 -4.57 -6.22 -0.28
N SER A 317 -4.73 -7.04 0.76
CA SER A 317 -4.37 -6.63 2.12
C SER A 317 -2.87 -6.40 2.30
N ALA A 318 -2.01 -7.14 1.59
CA ALA A 318 -0.56 -6.93 1.61
C ALA A 318 -0.19 -5.58 1.01
N VAL A 319 -0.82 -5.22 -0.11
CA VAL A 319 -0.64 -3.90 -0.76
C VAL A 319 -1.00 -2.76 0.17
N GLU A 320 -2.14 -2.84 0.87
CA GLU A 320 -2.56 -1.78 1.82
C GLU A 320 -1.62 -1.66 3.02
N ILE A 321 -1.09 -2.78 3.51
CA ILE A 321 -0.09 -2.78 4.58
C ILE A 321 1.22 -2.15 4.11
N ALA A 322 1.68 -2.48 2.89
CA ALA A 322 2.88 -1.88 2.34
C ALA A 322 2.73 -0.35 2.23
N LYS A 323 1.60 0.14 1.71
CA LYS A 323 1.30 1.58 1.67
C LYS A 323 1.33 2.22 3.06
N LEU A 324 0.64 1.60 4.04
CA LEU A 324 0.62 2.08 5.42
C LEU A 324 2.03 2.24 6.00
N ARG A 325 2.90 1.25 5.81
CA ARG A 325 4.29 1.30 6.28
C ARG A 325 5.09 2.45 5.66
N PHE A 326 4.91 2.73 4.37
CA PHE A 326 5.56 3.87 3.72
C PHE A 326 5.08 5.20 4.31
N TRP A 327 3.78 5.37 4.53
CA TRP A 327 3.26 6.58 5.16
C TRP A 327 3.75 6.75 6.59
N LEU A 328 3.77 5.67 7.38
CA LEU A 328 4.31 5.69 8.74
C LEU A 328 5.79 6.06 8.76
N SER A 329 6.59 5.53 7.83
CA SER A 329 8.02 5.86 7.74
C SER A 329 8.28 7.35 7.46
N ILE A 330 7.36 8.04 6.78
CA ILE A 330 7.41 9.48 6.56
C ILE A 330 7.01 10.22 7.85
N VAL A 331 5.87 9.87 8.44
CA VAL A 331 5.35 10.52 9.66
C VAL A 331 6.36 10.47 10.79
N VAL A 332 7.07 9.36 10.95
CA VAL A 332 8.10 9.20 12.00
C VAL A 332 9.17 10.29 11.92
N ASP A 333 9.66 10.64 10.74
CA ASP A 333 10.77 11.58 10.58
C ASP A 333 10.34 13.05 10.34
N GLU A 334 9.11 13.29 9.93
CA GLU A 334 8.64 14.66 9.71
C GLU A 334 8.29 15.37 11.03
N GLU A 335 8.81 16.57 11.24
CA GLU A 335 8.52 17.38 12.44
C GLU A 335 7.12 17.99 12.40
N LYS A 336 6.62 18.34 11.22
CA LYS A 336 5.34 19.00 11.01
C LYS A 336 4.47 18.19 10.07
N PRO A 337 3.14 18.25 10.25
CA PRO A 337 2.22 17.57 9.35
C PRO A 337 2.35 18.12 7.93
N THR A 338 2.55 17.22 6.97
CA THR A 338 2.55 17.53 5.54
C THR A 338 1.69 16.49 4.82
N PRO A 339 1.03 16.86 3.70
CA PRO A 339 0.24 15.91 2.94
C PRO A 339 1.08 14.70 2.52
N LEU A 340 0.58 13.49 2.77
CA LEU A 340 1.26 12.25 2.43
C LEU A 340 1.29 12.02 0.92
N PRO A 341 2.34 11.33 0.38
CA PRO A 341 2.37 10.97 -1.02
C PRO A 341 1.25 9.99 -1.37
N ASN A 342 0.67 10.15 -2.56
CA ASN A 342 -0.29 9.19 -3.06
C ASN A 342 0.43 7.97 -3.65
N LEU A 343 0.11 6.78 -3.15
CA LEU A 343 0.74 5.51 -3.55
C LEU A 343 -0.14 4.64 -4.45
N SER A 344 -1.33 5.11 -4.86
CA SER A 344 -2.34 4.30 -5.56
C SER A 344 -1.85 3.68 -6.87
N TYR A 345 -0.98 4.38 -7.62
CA TYR A 345 -0.39 3.87 -8.88
C TYR A 345 1.08 3.48 -8.75
N LYS A 346 1.59 3.38 -7.53
CA LYS A 346 2.96 2.94 -7.26
C LYS A 346 3.01 1.58 -6.59
N ILE A 347 2.07 1.32 -5.70
CA ILE A 347 1.92 0.03 -5.02
C ILE A 347 0.52 -0.47 -5.34
N MET A 348 0.44 -1.52 -6.14
CA MET A 348 -0.80 -1.94 -6.81
C MET A 348 -1.09 -3.42 -6.60
N VAL A 349 -2.37 -3.75 -6.68
CA VAL A 349 -2.83 -5.14 -6.71
C VAL A 349 -2.74 -5.67 -8.14
N GLY A 350 -2.25 -6.90 -8.31
CA GLY A 350 -2.23 -7.56 -9.63
C GLY A 350 -1.32 -8.79 -9.68
N ASN A 351 -1.53 -9.63 -10.68
CA ASN A 351 -0.65 -10.76 -10.96
C ASN A 351 0.57 -10.30 -11.75
N SER A 352 1.70 -10.17 -11.08
CA SER A 352 2.94 -9.68 -11.65
C SER A 352 3.60 -10.61 -12.68
N LEU A 353 3.18 -11.87 -12.75
CA LEU A 353 3.75 -12.87 -13.66
C LEU A 353 3.04 -12.95 -15.00
N ILE A 354 1.85 -12.38 -15.12
CA ILE A 354 1.01 -12.50 -16.31
C ILE A 354 0.68 -11.12 -16.86
N GLU A 355 1.22 -10.81 -18.02
CA GLU A 355 0.92 -9.60 -18.81
C GLU A 355 0.06 -9.92 -20.04
N THR A 356 -0.08 -11.20 -20.39
CA THR A 356 -0.80 -11.67 -21.59
C THR A 356 -1.80 -12.77 -21.27
N ILE A 357 -2.87 -12.85 -22.04
CA ILE A 357 -3.87 -13.93 -21.94
C ILE A 357 -3.59 -14.92 -23.07
N ASN A 358 -2.93 -16.06 -22.77
CA ASN A 358 -2.58 -17.09 -23.75
C ASN A 358 -1.88 -16.54 -25.02
N GLY A 359 -0.90 -15.64 -24.81
CA GLY A 359 -0.16 -14.99 -25.89
C GLY A 359 -0.87 -13.77 -26.51
N PHE A 360 -2.06 -13.42 -26.02
CA PHE A 360 -2.73 -12.18 -26.39
C PHE A 360 -2.23 -11.05 -25.46
N ASP A 361 -1.49 -10.09 -26.01
CA ASP A 361 -1.13 -8.83 -25.32
C ASP A 361 -2.22 -7.80 -25.59
N PRO A 362 -2.99 -7.36 -24.57
CA PRO A 362 -4.02 -6.32 -24.76
C PRO A 362 -3.46 -5.01 -25.32
N LEU A 363 -2.15 -4.77 -25.13
CA LEU A 363 -1.47 -3.57 -25.59
C LEU A 363 -0.87 -3.69 -26.99
N GLU A 364 -0.61 -4.91 -27.48
CA GLU A 364 -0.05 -5.13 -28.82
C GLU A 364 -1.06 -4.83 -29.94
N ILE A 365 -2.35 -5.10 -29.70
CA ILE A 365 -3.43 -4.65 -30.61
C ILE A 365 -3.47 -3.13 -30.67
N SER A 366 -3.09 -2.46 -29.60
CA SER A 366 -3.04 -1.04 -29.51
C SER A 366 -1.88 -0.41 -30.31
N LYS A 367 -0.76 -1.11 -30.50
CA LYS A 367 0.36 -0.62 -31.35
C LYS A 367 -0.02 -0.49 -32.82
N ASN A 368 -0.92 -1.37 -33.31
CA ASN A 368 -1.45 -1.29 -34.66
C ASN A 368 -2.50 -0.18 -34.86
N ASN A 369 -3.00 0.40 -33.76
CA ASN A 369 -3.86 1.58 -33.78
C ASN A 369 -3.01 2.82 -33.44
N LYS A 370 -2.70 3.66 -34.45
CA LYS A 370 -1.86 4.88 -34.29
C LYS A 370 -2.27 5.79 -33.11
N GLY A 371 -3.50 5.68 -32.61
CA GLY A 371 -3.99 6.44 -31.47
C GLY A 371 -3.53 5.96 -30.07
N ASN A 372 -3.12 4.71 -29.91
CA ASN A 372 -2.85 4.17 -28.55
C ASN A 372 -1.43 4.44 -28.06
N GLY A 373 -0.44 4.56 -28.93
CA GLY A 373 0.90 5.01 -28.53
C GLY A 373 0.89 6.44 -27.98
N GLU A 374 0.05 7.32 -28.54
CA GLU A 374 -0.17 8.67 -28.03
C GLU A 374 -0.99 8.68 -26.72
N ARG A 375 -1.93 7.73 -26.54
CA ARG A 375 -2.67 7.57 -25.30
C ARG A 375 -1.76 7.13 -24.14
N ILE A 376 -0.88 6.15 -24.34
CA ILE A 376 0.08 5.71 -23.35
C ILE A 376 1.03 6.87 -22.95
N LYS A 377 1.51 7.65 -23.91
CA LYS A 377 2.31 8.86 -23.61
C LYS A 377 1.54 9.89 -22.80
N ARG A 378 0.27 10.13 -23.11
CA ARG A 378 -0.59 11.03 -22.34
C ARG A 378 -0.85 10.52 -20.93
N MET A 379 -1.00 9.22 -20.75
CA MET A 379 -1.17 8.62 -19.42
C MET A 379 -0.01 8.92 -18.49
N LYS A 380 1.25 8.88 -18.98
CA LYS A 380 2.42 9.26 -18.17
C LYS A 380 2.32 10.69 -17.64
N SER A 381 1.93 11.63 -18.52
CA SER A 381 1.69 13.01 -18.11
C SER A 381 0.57 13.14 -17.08
N LYS A 382 -0.50 12.33 -17.22
CA LYS A 382 -1.60 12.29 -16.26
C LYS A 382 -1.17 11.72 -14.91
N PHE A 383 -0.40 10.62 -14.88
CA PHE A 383 0.17 10.09 -13.64
C PHE A 383 1.04 11.14 -12.93
N HIS A 384 1.92 11.82 -13.68
CA HIS A 384 2.72 12.90 -13.11
C HIS A 384 1.86 14.03 -12.53
N SER A 385 0.81 14.46 -13.24
CA SER A 385 -0.14 15.47 -12.75
C SER A 385 -0.89 14.98 -11.52
N TYR A 386 -1.31 13.70 -11.49
CA TYR A 386 -2.00 13.10 -10.36
C TYR A 386 -1.15 13.10 -9.08
N PHE A 387 0.13 12.71 -9.19
CA PHE A 387 1.05 12.70 -8.06
C PHE A 387 1.38 14.10 -7.54
N ASN A 388 1.43 15.10 -8.41
CA ASN A 388 1.80 16.47 -8.07
C ASN A 388 0.61 17.38 -7.71
N SER A 389 -0.63 16.94 -7.92
CA SER A 389 -1.80 17.74 -7.55
C SER A 389 -1.99 17.78 -6.03
N SER A 390 -2.26 18.97 -5.51
CA SER A 390 -2.57 19.21 -4.09
C SER A 390 -4.09 19.27 -3.80
N SER A 391 -4.92 19.28 -4.87
CA SER A 391 -6.38 19.35 -4.75
C SER A 391 -7.02 17.98 -4.90
N ASN A 392 -7.86 17.56 -3.95
CA ASN A 392 -8.61 16.30 -4.05
C ASN A 392 -9.58 16.31 -5.23
N GLU A 393 -10.21 17.45 -5.54
CA GLU A 393 -11.09 17.56 -6.70
C GLU A 393 -10.30 17.35 -8.00
N GLU A 394 -9.15 18.00 -8.15
CA GLU A 394 -8.28 17.84 -9.30
C GLU A 394 -7.76 16.40 -9.41
N LYS A 395 -7.31 15.80 -8.31
CA LYS A 395 -6.91 14.37 -8.27
C LYS A 395 -8.03 13.45 -8.72
N ASN A 396 -9.25 13.66 -8.25
CA ASN A 396 -10.40 12.86 -8.65
C ASN A 396 -10.74 12.99 -10.13
N ILE A 397 -10.59 14.18 -10.69
CA ILE A 397 -10.77 14.42 -12.13
C ILE A 397 -9.69 13.67 -12.92
N ILE A 398 -8.42 13.82 -12.53
CA ILE A 398 -7.29 13.16 -13.20
C ILE A 398 -7.40 11.63 -13.07
N LYS A 399 -7.80 11.13 -11.89
CA LYS A 399 -8.03 9.69 -11.64
C LYS A 399 -9.08 9.13 -12.59
N LYS A 400 -10.26 9.77 -12.68
CA LYS A 400 -11.31 9.37 -13.62
C LYS A 400 -10.84 9.37 -15.07
N ASP A 401 -9.99 10.33 -15.42
CA ASP A 401 -9.45 10.49 -16.78
C ASP A 401 -8.40 9.41 -17.09
N ILE A 402 -7.60 8.98 -16.09
CA ILE A 402 -6.70 7.84 -16.19
C ILE A 402 -7.51 6.54 -16.32
N GLU A 403 -8.49 6.33 -15.44
CA GLU A 403 -9.36 5.15 -15.46
C GLU A 403 -10.05 5.00 -16.82
N LYS A 404 -10.57 6.08 -17.37
CA LYS A 404 -11.18 6.09 -18.69
C LYS A 404 -10.20 5.70 -19.82
N ASP A 405 -8.97 6.23 -19.79
CA ASP A 405 -7.96 5.87 -20.80
C ASP A 405 -7.57 4.37 -20.67
N VAL A 406 -7.45 3.85 -19.44
CA VAL A 406 -7.19 2.43 -19.19
C VAL A 406 -8.37 1.57 -19.66
N ASP A 407 -9.61 1.96 -19.34
CA ASP A 407 -10.83 1.31 -19.82
C ASP A 407 -10.87 1.25 -21.34
N ASP A 408 -10.62 2.37 -22.00
CA ASP A 408 -10.59 2.47 -23.47
C ASP A 408 -9.51 1.59 -24.11
N ILE A 409 -8.38 1.42 -23.46
CA ILE A 409 -7.29 0.58 -23.98
C ILE A 409 -7.56 -0.89 -23.68
N PHE A 410 -7.87 -1.21 -22.44
CA PHE A 410 -7.90 -2.58 -21.93
C PHE A 410 -9.21 -3.30 -22.21
N ILE A 411 -10.33 -2.73 -21.79
CA ILE A 411 -11.65 -3.36 -21.97
C ILE A 411 -12.03 -3.49 -23.44
N VAL A 412 -11.73 -2.46 -24.23
CA VAL A 412 -11.99 -2.53 -25.67
C VAL A 412 -11.13 -3.60 -26.35
N ALA A 413 -9.86 -3.74 -25.93
CA ALA A 413 -8.98 -4.79 -26.45
C ALA A 413 -9.50 -6.18 -26.09
N LEU A 414 -9.92 -6.38 -24.84
CA LEU A 414 -10.50 -7.65 -24.37
C LEU A 414 -11.79 -8.01 -25.12
N ARG A 415 -12.71 -7.06 -25.29
CA ARG A 415 -13.97 -7.27 -26.04
C ARG A 415 -13.66 -7.65 -27.51
N ASN A 416 -12.75 -6.96 -28.14
CA ASN A 416 -12.36 -7.27 -29.53
C ASN A 416 -11.74 -8.67 -29.64
N TYR A 417 -10.93 -9.08 -28.67
CA TYR A 417 -10.36 -10.41 -28.65
C TYR A 417 -11.41 -11.49 -28.39
N GLN A 418 -12.30 -11.26 -27.42
CA GLN A 418 -13.44 -12.13 -27.15
C GLN A 418 -14.30 -12.36 -28.40
N ASN A 419 -14.69 -11.29 -29.10
CA ASN A 419 -15.52 -11.37 -30.32
C ASN A 419 -14.80 -12.20 -31.42
N LYS A 420 -13.48 -12.06 -31.59
CA LYS A 420 -12.71 -12.87 -32.53
C LYS A 420 -12.73 -14.36 -32.13
N LEU A 421 -12.57 -14.67 -30.85
CA LEU A 421 -12.62 -16.05 -30.38
C LEU A 421 -14.00 -16.66 -30.56
N GLU A 422 -15.08 -15.93 -30.24
CA GLU A 422 -16.45 -16.36 -30.40
C GLU A 422 -16.79 -16.62 -31.89
N GLU A 423 -16.28 -15.78 -32.80
CA GLU A 423 -16.42 -16.00 -34.25
C GLU A 423 -15.69 -17.29 -34.71
N VAL A 424 -14.50 -17.55 -34.19
CA VAL A 424 -13.73 -18.77 -34.52
C VAL A 424 -14.42 -20.01 -33.94
N VAL A 425 -14.93 -19.92 -32.71
CA VAL A 425 -15.67 -21.01 -32.04
C VAL A 425 -16.90 -21.36 -32.86
N SER A 426 -17.72 -20.36 -33.26
CA SER A 426 -18.94 -20.58 -34.03
C SER A 426 -18.69 -21.21 -35.40
N LYS A 427 -17.57 -20.88 -36.06
CA LYS A 427 -17.16 -21.48 -37.33
C LYS A 427 -16.67 -22.91 -37.16
N ASN A 428 -16.04 -23.24 -36.04
CA ASN A 428 -15.49 -24.57 -35.75
C ASN A 428 -16.51 -25.58 -35.24
N ASP A 429 -17.65 -25.14 -34.68
CA ASP A 429 -18.76 -26.04 -34.24
C ASP A 429 -19.33 -26.90 -35.39
N LEU A 430 -19.21 -26.42 -36.61
CA LEU A 430 -19.67 -27.13 -37.84
C LEU A 430 -18.69 -28.16 -38.36
N LEU A 431 -17.44 -28.25 -37.85
CA LEU A 431 -16.33 -29.05 -38.46
C LEU A 431 -15.70 -30.10 -37.50
N ASN A 432 -16.29 -30.41 -36.37
CA ASN A 432 -15.69 -31.13 -35.25
C ASN A 432 -15.54 -32.65 -35.44
N THR A 433 -14.69 -33.09 -36.41
CA THR A 433 -14.39 -34.52 -36.64
C THR A 433 -12.99 -34.96 -36.14
N ASN A 434 -12.07 -34.02 -35.79
CA ASN A 434 -10.69 -34.32 -35.42
C ASN A 434 -10.38 -33.98 -33.94
N ALA A 435 -9.67 -34.87 -33.23
CA ALA A 435 -9.31 -34.72 -31.81
C ALA A 435 -8.46 -33.45 -31.54
N SER A 436 -7.57 -33.08 -32.47
CA SER A 436 -6.76 -31.86 -32.38
C SER A 436 -7.62 -30.59 -32.48
N LEU A 437 -8.63 -30.58 -33.35
CA LEU A 437 -9.56 -29.47 -33.50
C LEU A 437 -10.46 -29.33 -32.27
N ARG A 438 -10.89 -30.43 -31.65
CA ARG A 438 -11.62 -30.41 -30.39
C ARG A 438 -10.81 -29.84 -29.24
N LYS A 439 -9.51 -30.18 -29.14
CA LYS A 439 -8.61 -29.62 -28.13
C LYS A 439 -8.48 -28.11 -28.30
N LYS A 440 -8.25 -27.62 -29.50
CA LYS A 440 -8.16 -26.21 -29.83
C LYS A 440 -9.46 -25.46 -29.58
N HIS A 441 -10.61 -26.05 -29.87
CA HIS A 441 -11.91 -25.50 -29.59
C HIS A 441 -12.15 -25.33 -28.07
N ASN A 442 -11.80 -26.35 -27.27
CA ASN A 442 -11.92 -26.28 -25.81
C ASN A 442 -10.98 -25.22 -25.21
N GLU A 443 -9.75 -25.09 -25.72
CA GLU A 443 -8.82 -24.02 -25.33
C GLU A 443 -9.43 -22.63 -25.62
N GLN A 444 -10.08 -22.45 -26.75
CA GLN A 444 -10.75 -21.17 -27.09
C GLN A 444 -11.94 -20.87 -26.15
N LEU A 445 -12.74 -21.87 -25.79
CA LEU A 445 -13.84 -21.71 -24.82
C LEU A 445 -13.32 -21.34 -23.42
N GLN A 446 -12.21 -21.96 -23.00
CA GLN A 446 -11.54 -21.60 -21.73
C GLN A 446 -11.03 -20.15 -21.77
N ASN A 447 -10.46 -19.70 -22.88
CA ASN A 447 -10.00 -18.32 -23.04
C ASN A 447 -11.16 -17.33 -22.98
N ILE A 448 -12.27 -17.62 -23.61
CA ILE A 448 -13.50 -16.77 -23.53
C ILE A 448 -13.98 -16.68 -22.09
N SER A 449 -14.01 -17.79 -21.34
CA SER A 449 -14.39 -17.81 -19.94
C SER A 449 -13.44 -16.96 -19.07
N LEU A 450 -12.13 -17.09 -19.30
CA LEU A 450 -11.12 -16.30 -18.60
C LEU A 450 -11.26 -14.80 -18.89
N ILE A 451 -11.47 -14.43 -20.16
CA ILE A 451 -11.69 -13.03 -20.55
C ILE A 451 -12.92 -12.45 -19.83
N LYS A 452 -14.02 -13.19 -19.78
CA LYS A 452 -15.24 -12.75 -19.08
C LYS A 452 -15.00 -12.58 -17.58
N LYS A 453 -14.21 -13.46 -16.95
CA LYS A 453 -13.82 -13.33 -15.55
C LYS A 453 -12.99 -12.06 -15.32
N ILE A 454 -11.98 -11.82 -16.15
CA ILE A 454 -11.11 -10.64 -16.07
C ILE A 454 -11.93 -9.36 -16.27
N GLN A 455 -12.85 -9.34 -17.25
CA GLN A 455 -13.72 -8.18 -17.49
C GLN A 455 -14.59 -7.88 -16.27
N LYS A 456 -15.22 -8.89 -15.67
CA LYS A 456 -16.05 -8.74 -14.48
C LYS A 456 -15.23 -8.22 -13.31
N GLU A 457 -14.08 -8.83 -13.01
CA GLU A 457 -13.20 -8.43 -11.93
C GLU A 457 -12.72 -6.97 -12.10
N TYR A 458 -12.35 -6.60 -13.33
CA TYR A 458 -11.94 -5.25 -13.64
C TYR A 458 -13.08 -4.22 -13.51
N GLU A 459 -14.30 -4.57 -13.95
CA GLU A 459 -15.49 -3.71 -13.81
C GLU A 459 -15.87 -3.49 -12.34
N GLU A 460 -15.65 -4.48 -11.47
CA GLU A 460 -15.91 -4.40 -10.04
C GLU A 460 -14.85 -3.55 -9.31
N ASN A 461 -13.56 -3.78 -9.58
CA ASN A 461 -12.46 -3.25 -8.78
C ASN A 461 -11.53 -2.29 -9.54
N ARG A 462 -11.75 -2.02 -10.83
CA ARG A 462 -10.84 -1.29 -11.74
C ARG A 462 -9.44 -1.90 -11.88
N PHE A 463 -9.20 -3.04 -11.28
CA PHE A 463 -7.98 -3.83 -11.38
C PHE A 463 -8.35 -5.32 -11.47
N THR A 464 -7.44 -6.13 -11.98
CA THR A 464 -7.61 -7.58 -12.03
C THR A 464 -6.43 -8.28 -11.38
N THR A 465 -6.72 -9.34 -10.62
CA THR A 465 -5.69 -10.21 -10.05
C THR A 465 -5.15 -11.24 -11.05
N GLU A 466 -5.76 -11.36 -12.24
CA GLU A 466 -5.36 -12.35 -13.25
C GLU A 466 -4.19 -11.88 -14.12
N LEU A 467 -3.97 -10.57 -14.27
CA LEU A 467 -2.85 -10.02 -15.04
C LEU A 467 -2.51 -8.60 -14.61
N PHE A 468 -1.30 -8.13 -14.94
CA PHE A 468 -0.85 -6.79 -14.65
C PHE A 468 -0.27 -6.09 -15.89
N LEU A 469 -0.72 -4.86 -16.15
CA LEU A 469 -0.35 -4.10 -17.35
C LEU A 469 0.85 -3.19 -17.07
N TYR A 470 2.04 -3.76 -16.97
CA TYR A 470 3.28 -3.03 -16.66
C TYR A 470 3.52 -1.80 -17.55
N LYS A 471 3.33 -1.95 -18.86
CA LYS A 471 3.56 -0.86 -19.85
C LYS A 471 2.59 0.31 -19.68
N ILE A 472 1.49 0.12 -18.96
CA ILE A 472 0.55 1.17 -18.60
C ILE A 472 0.92 1.80 -17.27
N TYR A 473 0.91 0.98 -16.21
CA TYR A 473 1.02 1.50 -14.84
C TYR A 473 2.46 1.86 -14.45
N PHE A 474 3.45 1.08 -14.93
CA PHE A 474 4.86 1.25 -14.56
C PHE A 474 5.74 1.58 -15.77
N ALA A 475 5.19 2.34 -16.70
CA ALA A 475 5.91 2.75 -17.90
C ALA A 475 7.23 3.46 -17.59
N GLU A 476 7.30 4.24 -16.51
CA GLU A 476 8.52 4.94 -16.07
C GLU A 476 9.64 4.00 -15.60
N VAL A 477 9.28 2.81 -15.10
CA VAL A 477 10.25 1.78 -14.67
C VAL A 477 10.85 1.08 -15.88
N LEU A 478 10.04 0.82 -16.91
CA LEU A 478 10.42 -0.02 -18.05
C LEU A 478 11.10 0.75 -19.19
N GLU A 479 11.02 2.10 -19.22
CA GLU A 479 11.64 2.88 -20.32
C GLU A 479 13.15 2.98 -20.23
N ASN A 480 13.73 2.78 -19.05
CA ASN A 480 15.17 2.91 -18.82
C ASN A 480 15.84 1.55 -18.55
N GLY A 481 15.11 0.43 -18.74
CA GLY A 481 15.58 -0.94 -18.58
C GLY A 481 15.81 -1.67 -19.87
#